data_fe0adf5b9a4a87071ff43aeb11b02433
#
_entry.id   fe0adf5b9a4a87071ff43aeb11b02433
#
_cell.length_a   1.000
_cell.length_b   1.000
_cell.length_c   1.000
_cell.angle_alpha   90.00
_cell.angle_beta   90.00
_cell.angle_gamma   90.00
#
_symmetry.space_group_name_H-M   'P 1'
#
loop_
_entity.id
_entity.type
_entity.pdbx_description
1 polymer ?
#
loop_
_entity_poly.entity_id
_entity_poly.type
_entity_poly.pdbx_seq_one_letter_code
_entity_poly.pdbx_strand_id
1 'polypeptide(L)'
;MLSIAVMCLNTTSKAQENADSKYTRNSIYMMKLDMAPENEEYKHAFEVMNKTFDGIDFAKRYERYNDFSLGNRHIDWTTIPEVTAAEMDAIEKESKKDQLLKSELEKLGVKVDPISEREYAARILKYFNENKYANQLVAKWHLSEGADPKNVTGWDEKLSVIMNLGLKGLSEEERANAIATENILQVCGDAENKLLSTTYVCVNNYRMMTAQEKTATAIALAQVALQFMPGPAKIAGQAAVTAAQVAAEKTKGYFVKTNAYLFKLDWDQSKFDGFYNNYWNKPDAFNTSANYQLKYVGKSSKSAGAGMTMKAAKVDELTARGALRATDAAFAALQRNYEEFRPMCSLHVEDGKLIAYIGKKESIKAGDKFNVFIPEEGKDKTIKWKQVGTIKVDKNGVWDNSEGAGQTIDGAAEDADDKDEVNTALKYTVFADKPSKKIGEGCMIRLAK
;
A
#
# COMPACT_ATOMS: atom_id res chain seq x y z
N MET A 1 -19.70 17.51 38.61
CA MET A 1 -18.42 18.15 38.31
C MET A 1 -17.36 17.05 38.22
N LEU A 2 -17.05 16.59 37.01
CA LEU A 2 -15.90 15.71 36.78
C LEU A 2 -14.93 16.48 35.89
N SER A 3 -13.84 16.91 36.52
CA SER A 3 -12.69 17.51 35.83
C SER A 3 -11.95 16.43 35.04
N ILE A 4 -12.01 16.47 33.73
CA ILE A 4 -11.11 15.69 32.88
C ILE A 4 -9.82 16.49 32.75
N ALA A 5 -8.78 16.04 33.46
CA ALA A 5 -7.43 16.53 33.27
C ALA A 5 -6.90 16.08 31.89
N VAL A 6 -6.77 17.02 31.01
CA VAL A 6 -6.04 16.83 29.74
C VAL A 6 -4.56 16.93 30.06
N MET A 7 -3.88 15.80 30.15
CA MET A 7 -2.41 15.78 30.16
C MET A 7 -1.92 16.04 28.73
N CYS A 8 -1.37 17.23 28.54
CA CYS A 8 -0.55 17.56 27.38
C CYS A 8 0.77 16.80 27.44
N LEU A 9 0.97 15.82 26.58
CA LEU A 9 2.27 15.22 26.31
C LEU A 9 2.79 15.68 24.95
N ASN A 10 3.78 16.55 25.06
CA ASN A 10 4.92 16.82 24.19
C ASN A 10 4.76 16.99 22.68
N THR A 11 4.90 18.21 22.34
CA THR A 11 5.43 18.91 21.16
C THR A 11 6.42 18.13 20.31
N THR A 12 5.90 17.43 19.27
CA THR A 12 6.62 17.25 18.01
C THR A 12 5.60 17.28 16.87
N SER A 13 5.73 18.31 16.03
CA SER A 13 4.92 18.53 14.80
C SER A 13 3.41 18.75 14.99
N LYS A 14 2.98 19.71 15.78
CA LYS A 14 1.58 20.17 15.82
C LYS A 14 0.98 20.52 14.45
N ALA A 15 1.80 20.86 13.46
CA ALA A 15 1.33 21.16 12.10
C ALA A 15 0.97 19.88 11.32
N GLN A 16 1.69 18.79 11.50
CA GLN A 16 1.46 17.53 10.80
C GLN A 16 0.27 16.76 11.40
N GLU A 17 0.12 16.76 12.74
CA GLU A 17 -1.04 16.16 13.42
C GLU A 17 -2.37 16.82 13.04
N ASN A 18 -2.40 18.16 12.90
CA ASN A 18 -3.62 18.91 12.58
C ASN A 18 -4.06 18.78 11.11
N ALA A 19 -3.16 18.46 10.20
CA ALA A 19 -3.49 18.37 8.78
C ALA A 19 -3.96 16.96 8.38
N ASP A 20 -3.42 15.91 9.01
CA ASP A 20 -3.79 14.53 8.74
C ASP A 20 -5.13 14.10 9.37
N SER A 21 -5.64 14.86 10.33
CA SER A 21 -6.90 14.55 11.03
C SER A 21 -8.17 14.92 10.24
N LYS A 22 -8.04 15.57 9.09
CA LYS A 22 -9.17 16.10 8.32
C LYS A 22 -9.79 15.15 7.30
N TYR A 23 -9.36 13.91 7.21
CA TYR A 23 -9.96 12.95 6.30
C TYR A 23 -9.91 11.52 6.84
N THR A 24 -10.85 10.68 6.42
CA THR A 24 -10.89 9.28 6.83
C THR A 24 -9.76 8.50 6.17
N ARG A 25 -8.92 7.88 6.99
CA ARG A 25 -7.84 7.01 6.51
C ARG A 25 -8.38 5.63 6.17
N ASN A 26 -7.94 5.07 5.06
CA ASN A 26 -8.19 3.66 4.76
C ASN A 26 -7.50 2.77 5.81
N SER A 27 -7.99 1.56 5.99
CA SER A 27 -7.36 0.56 6.87
C SER A 27 -6.58 -0.44 6.05
N ILE A 28 -5.41 -0.86 6.53
CA ILE A 28 -4.54 -1.83 5.86
C ILE A 28 -4.05 -2.90 6.82
N TYR A 29 -4.13 -4.15 6.39
CA TYR A 29 -3.48 -5.28 7.03
C TYR A 29 -2.33 -5.76 6.14
N MET A 30 -1.10 -5.46 6.56
CA MET A 30 0.09 -5.91 5.85
C MET A 30 0.46 -7.32 6.28
N MET A 31 0.57 -8.22 5.31
CA MET A 31 0.93 -9.62 5.51
C MET A 31 2.08 -10.03 4.60
N LYS A 32 2.72 -11.12 4.93
CA LYS A 32 3.80 -11.73 4.17
C LYS A 32 3.49 -13.20 3.87
N LEU A 33 3.81 -13.60 2.66
CA LEU A 33 3.77 -14.99 2.24
C LEU A 33 5.13 -15.64 2.55
N ASP A 34 5.12 -16.66 3.40
CA ASP A 34 6.31 -17.43 3.74
C ASP A 34 6.51 -18.54 2.71
N MET A 35 7.55 -18.38 1.91
CA MET A 35 7.95 -19.34 0.89
C MET A 35 9.37 -19.83 1.17
N ALA A 36 9.65 -21.06 0.77
CA ALA A 36 11.01 -21.56 0.75
C ALA A 36 11.83 -20.77 -0.30
N PRO A 37 13.12 -20.50 -0.04
CA PRO A 37 14.01 -19.90 -1.02
C PRO A 37 14.16 -20.84 -2.24
N GLU A 38 14.24 -20.24 -3.42
CA GLU A 38 14.41 -20.98 -4.69
C GLU A 38 15.81 -21.63 -4.80
N ASN A 39 16.77 -21.13 -4.02
CA ASN A 39 18.15 -21.61 -3.96
C ASN A 39 18.65 -21.55 -2.51
N GLU A 40 19.37 -22.60 -2.06
CA GLU A 40 19.95 -22.66 -0.72
C GLU A 40 20.89 -21.47 -0.43
N GLU A 41 21.55 -20.91 -1.45
CA GLU A 41 22.37 -19.70 -1.35
C GLU A 41 21.57 -18.50 -0.78
N TYR A 42 20.26 -18.46 -1.00
CA TYR A 42 19.39 -17.34 -0.56
C TYR A 42 18.76 -17.56 0.82
N LYS A 43 18.97 -18.71 1.45
CA LYS A 43 18.33 -19.04 2.73
C LYS A 43 18.56 -17.97 3.80
N HIS A 44 19.80 -17.56 3.97
CA HIS A 44 20.13 -16.50 4.93
C HIS A 44 19.49 -15.16 4.57
N ALA A 45 19.46 -14.80 3.28
CA ALA A 45 18.78 -13.58 2.83
C ALA A 45 17.27 -13.60 3.12
N PHE A 46 16.61 -14.77 2.99
CA PHE A 46 15.20 -14.95 3.35
C PHE A 46 14.98 -14.78 4.85
N GLU A 47 15.88 -15.29 5.70
CA GLU A 47 15.83 -15.07 7.16
C GLU A 47 15.92 -13.57 7.50
N VAL A 48 16.85 -12.85 6.84
CA VAL A 48 16.99 -11.40 7.00
C VAL A 48 15.73 -10.66 6.54
N MET A 49 15.15 -11.03 5.39
CA MET A 49 13.92 -10.41 4.89
C MET A 49 12.73 -10.67 5.83
N ASN A 50 12.61 -11.87 6.40
CA ASN A 50 11.58 -12.22 7.38
C ASN A 50 11.72 -11.33 8.62
N LYS A 51 12.91 -11.32 9.21
CA LYS A 51 13.20 -10.47 10.38
C LYS A 51 12.98 -8.98 10.10
N THR A 52 13.30 -8.54 8.89
CA THR A 52 13.08 -7.16 8.47
C THR A 52 11.59 -6.83 8.42
N PHE A 53 10.78 -7.71 7.82
CA PHE A 53 9.33 -7.54 7.75
C PHE A 53 8.69 -7.48 9.15
N ASP A 54 9.12 -8.38 10.05
CA ASP A 54 8.62 -8.41 11.43
C ASP A 54 8.98 -7.18 12.23
N GLY A 55 10.12 -6.56 11.91
CA GLY A 55 10.58 -5.32 12.54
C GLY A 55 9.92 -4.05 12.00
N ILE A 56 9.04 -4.12 10.98
CA ILE A 56 8.37 -2.93 10.46
C ILE A 56 7.29 -2.44 11.42
N ASP A 57 7.43 -1.21 11.90
CA ASP A 57 6.32 -0.47 12.49
C ASP A 57 5.40 0.04 11.36
N PHE A 58 4.39 -0.78 11.01
CA PHE A 58 3.48 -0.49 9.90
C PHE A 58 2.64 0.77 10.13
N ALA A 59 2.24 1.04 11.37
CA ALA A 59 1.48 2.22 11.72
C ALA A 59 2.26 3.51 11.43
N LYS A 60 3.55 3.51 11.78
CA LYS A 60 4.45 4.64 11.52
C LYS A 60 4.89 4.72 10.05
N ARG A 61 5.19 3.56 9.42
CA ARG A 61 5.71 3.54 8.05
C ARG A 61 4.67 3.91 7.01
N TYR A 62 3.43 3.48 7.22
CA TYR A 62 2.28 3.73 6.35
C TYR A 62 1.20 4.54 7.09
N GLU A 63 1.62 5.63 7.73
CA GLU A 63 0.79 6.49 8.59
C GLU A 63 -0.49 7.03 7.94
N ARG A 64 -0.58 7.00 6.59
CA ARG A 64 -1.80 7.36 5.85
C ARG A 64 -2.88 6.28 5.87
N TYR A 65 -2.58 5.17 6.52
CA TYR A 65 -3.51 4.06 6.73
C TYR A 65 -3.61 3.73 8.23
N ASN A 66 -4.78 3.26 8.66
CA ASN A 66 -4.89 2.63 9.97
C ASN A 66 -4.28 1.22 9.87
N ASP A 67 -3.33 0.88 10.72
CA ASP A 67 -2.84 -0.51 10.82
C ASP A 67 -3.91 -1.40 11.42
N PHE A 68 -4.41 -2.35 10.62
CA PHE A 68 -5.53 -3.21 10.96
C PHE A 68 -5.14 -4.69 11.04
N SER A 69 -4.04 -4.99 11.71
CA SER A 69 -3.52 -6.35 11.87
C SER A 69 -4.39 -7.23 12.76
N LEU A 70 -4.55 -8.49 12.38
CA LEU A 70 -5.14 -9.56 13.20
C LEU A 70 -4.11 -10.25 14.13
N GLY A 71 -2.90 -9.68 14.25
CA GLY A 71 -1.81 -10.22 15.07
C GLY A 71 -0.80 -11.04 14.26
N ASN A 72 -1.23 -12.13 13.61
CA ASN A 72 -0.33 -12.92 12.75
C ASN A 72 -0.23 -12.31 11.35
N ARG A 73 0.96 -11.90 10.96
CA ARG A 73 1.24 -11.29 9.63
C ARG A 73 1.82 -12.27 8.62
N HIS A 74 1.96 -13.54 8.98
CA HIS A 74 2.57 -14.57 8.15
C HIS A 74 1.54 -15.55 7.61
N ILE A 75 1.70 -15.93 6.35
CA ILE A 75 0.93 -16.98 5.68
C ILE A 75 1.94 -18.00 5.17
N ASP A 76 1.90 -19.20 5.72
CA ASP A 76 2.72 -20.31 5.24
C ASP A 76 2.19 -20.78 3.89
N TRP A 77 2.99 -20.63 2.82
CA TRP A 77 2.62 -21.04 1.48
C TRP A 77 2.25 -22.51 1.37
N THR A 78 2.89 -23.37 2.17
CA THR A 78 2.64 -24.81 2.14
C THR A 78 1.25 -25.19 2.65
N THR A 79 0.61 -24.30 3.41
CA THR A 79 -0.75 -24.48 3.94
C THR A 79 -1.83 -23.94 3.02
N ILE A 80 -1.45 -23.22 1.95
CA ILE A 80 -2.40 -22.65 1.02
C ILE A 80 -2.90 -23.72 0.04
N PRO A 81 -4.21 -23.93 -0.04
CA PRO A 81 -4.75 -24.98 -0.90
C PRO A 81 -4.56 -24.62 -2.39
N GLU A 82 -4.46 -25.66 -3.22
CA GLU A 82 -4.53 -25.50 -4.68
C GLU A 82 -5.91 -25.02 -5.11
N VAL A 83 -5.94 -24.35 -6.25
CA VAL A 83 -7.18 -23.81 -6.82
C VAL A 83 -7.58 -24.55 -8.10
N THR A 84 -8.87 -24.67 -8.28
CA THR A 84 -9.49 -25.15 -9.51
C THR A 84 -9.54 -24.05 -10.56
N ALA A 85 -9.77 -24.40 -11.82
CA ALA A 85 -9.96 -23.44 -12.90
C ALA A 85 -11.15 -22.48 -12.61
N ALA A 86 -12.22 -22.98 -11.99
CA ALA A 86 -13.38 -22.15 -11.63
C ALA A 86 -13.05 -21.13 -10.53
N GLU A 87 -12.25 -21.52 -9.52
CA GLU A 87 -11.80 -20.59 -8.46
C GLU A 87 -10.85 -19.53 -9.03
N MET A 88 -10.05 -19.87 -10.03
CA MET A 88 -9.23 -18.90 -10.74
C MET A 88 -10.06 -17.87 -11.53
N ASP A 89 -11.28 -18.18 -11.93
CA ASP A 89 -12.14 -17.23 -12.65
C ASP A 89 -12.65 -16.08 -11.78
N ALA A 90 -12.54 -16.17 -10.45
CA ALA A 90 -12.75 -15.05 -9.55
C ALA A 90 -11.65 -13.98 -9.64
N ILE A 91 -10.50 -14.31 -10.24
CA ILE A 91 -9.38 -13.39 -10.48
C ILE A 91 -9.38 -13.00 -11.95
N GLU A 92 -9.20 -11.70 -12.20
CA GLU A 92 -9.12 -11.18 -13.57
C GLU A 92 -8.08 -11.96 -14.38
N LYS A 93 -8.45 -12.32 -15.61
CA LYS A 93 -7.55 -13.06 -16.51
C LYS A 93 -6.30 -12.24 -16.79
N GLU A 94 -5.17 -12.93 -16.89
CA GLU A 94 -3.92 -12.30 -17.29
C GLU A 94 -4.11 -11.51 -18.59
N SER A 95 -3.66 -10.27 -18.56
CA SER A 95 -3.74 -9.44 -19.75
C SER A 95 -2.87 -10.03 -20.87
N LYS A 96 -3.22 -9.72 -22.13
CA LYS A 96 -2.38 -10.08 -23.28
C LYS A 96 -0.93 -9.59 -23.10
N LYS A 97 -0.75 -8.47 -22.41
CA LYS A 97 0.57 -7.91 -22.09
C LYS A 97 1.35 -8.80 -21.13
N ASP A 98 0.72 -9.36 -20.11
CA ASP A 98 1.39 -10.26 -19.14
C ASP A 98 1.79 -11.58 -19.81
N GLN A 99 0.95 -12.13 -20.67
CA GLN A 99 1.27 -13.33 -21.45
C GLN A 99 2.47 -13.10 -22.39
N LEU A 100 2.51 -11.95 -23.07
CA LEU A 100 3.63 -11.57 -23.93
C LEU A 100 4.92 -11.38 -23.10
N LEU A 101 4.82 -10.75 -21.92
CA LEU A 101 5.97 -10.57 -21.03
C LEU A 101 6.57 -11.92 -20.61
N LYS A 102 5.73 -12.88 -20.24
CA LYS A 102 6.16 -14.23 -19.90
C LYS A 102 6.92 -14.87 -21.06
N SER A 103 6.37 -14.82 -22.27
CA SER A 103 7.00 -15.36 -23.47
C SER A 103 8.33 -14.68 -23.80
N GLU A 104 8.45 -13.36 -23.64
CA GLU A 104 9.72 -12.66 -23.87
C GLU A 104 10.78 -13.00 -22.80
N LEU A 105 10.39 -13.18 -21.54
CA LEU A 105 11.29 -13.63 -20.47
C LEU A 105 11.85 -15.03 -20.76
N GLU A 106 11.00 -15.97 -21.19
CA GLU A 106 11.42 -17.32 -21.57
C GLU A 106 12.43 -17.32 -22.72
N LYS A 107 12.22 -16.46 -23.76
CA LYS A 107 13.17 -16.28 -24.88
C LYS A 107 14.52 -15.74 -24.42
N LEU A 108 14.54 -14.93 -23.35
CA LEU A 108 15.76 -14.38 -22.76
C LEU A 108 16.44 -15.36 -21.78
N GLY A 109 15.94 -16.58 -21.65
CA GLY A 109 16.49 -17.60 -20.76
C GLY A 109 16.21 -17.38 -19.28
N VAL A 110 15.25 -16.49 -18.94
CA VAL A 110 14.83 -16.30 -17.55
C VAL A 110 13.90 -17.43 -17.17
N LYS A 111 14.21 -18.09 -16.06
CA LYS A 111 13.30 -19.09 -15.48
C LYS A 111 12.05 -18.40 -14.97
N VAL A 112 10.97 -18.57 -15.68
CA VAL A 112 9.66 -18.03 -15.26
C VAL A 112 9.09 -18.94 -14.18
N ASP A 113 8.47 -18.32 -13.15
CA ASP A 113 7.75 -19.06 -12.12
C ASP A 113 6.66 -19.95 -12.76
N PRO A 114 6.63 -21.25 -12.47
CA PRO A 114 5.57 -22.12 -12.97
C PRO A 114 4.19 -21.70 -12.48
N ILE A 115 4.12 -21.07 -11.29
CA ILE A 115 2.88 -20.55 -10.71
C ILE A 115 2.65 -19.15 -11.27
N SER A 116 1.51 -18.94 -11.92
CA SER A 116 1.16 -17.63 -12.44
C SER A 116 0.80 -16.66 -11.31
N GLU A 117 1.00 -15.37 -11.55
CA GLU A 117 0.59 -14.31 -10.60
C GLU A 117 -0.92 -14.37 -10.31
N ARG A 118 -1.71 -14.78 -11.30
CA ARG A 118 -3.15 -15.02 -11.16
C ARG A 118 -3.43 -16.18 -10.19
N GLU A 119 -2.67 -17.23 -10.30
CA GLU A 119 -2.80 -18.39 -9.42
C GLU A 119 -2.39 -18.05 -7.98
N TYR A 120 -1.30 -17.29 -7.78
CA TYR A 120 -0.95 -16.78 -6.45
C TYR A 120 -2.12 -16.02 -5.83
N ALA A 121 -2.71 -15.09 -6.56
CA ALA A 121 -3.83 -14.28 -6.06
C ALA A 121 -5.06 -15.16 -5.75
N ALA A 122 -5.38 -16.15 -6.60
CA ALA A 122 -6.50 -17.05 -6.40
C ALA A 122 -6.30 -17.95 -5.16
N ARG A 123 -5.10 -18.52 -5.01
CA ARG A 123 -4.77 -19.37 -3.85
C ARG A 123 -4.80 -18.58 -2.55
N ILE A 124 -4.26 -17.36 -2.52
CA ILE A 124 -4.34 -16.48 -1.34
C ILE A 124 -5.81 -16.13 -1.02
N LEU A 125 -6.62 -15.80 -2.04
CA LEU A 125 -8.04 -15.51 -1.84
C LEU A 125 -8.80 -16.71 -1.28
N LYS A 126 -8.54 -17.93 -1.79
CA LYS A 126 -9.10 -19.17 -1.27
C LYS A 126 -8.71 -19.38 0.19
N TYR A 127 -7.44 -19.22 0.54
CA TYR A 127 -6.96 -19.30 1.91
C TYR A 127 -7.69 -18.31 2.83
N PHE A 128 -7.89 -17.08 2.40
CA PHE A 128 -8.63 -16.09 3.17
C PHE A 128 -10.09 -16.50 3.40
N ASN A 129 -10.74 -17.04 2.37
CA ASN A 129 -12.14 -17.47 2.47
C ASN A 129 -12.29 -18.69 3.38
N GLU A 130 -11.44 -19.70 3.24
CA GLU A 130 -11.46 -20.91 4.09
C GLU A 130 -11.16 -20.60 5.55
N ASN A 131 -10.26 -19.66 5.82
CA ASN A 131 -9.91 -19.19 7.16
C ASN A 131 -10.75 -18.02 7.64
N LYS A 132 -11.79 -17.62 6.90
CA LYS A 132 -12.74 -16.55 7.25
C LYS A 132 -12.08 -15.23 7.67
N TYR A 133 -11.03 -14.81 6.95
CA TYR A 133 -10.32 -13.57 7.26
C TYR A 133 -11.25 -12.34 7.20
N ALA A 134 -12.20 -12.31 6.27
CA ALA A 134 -13.17 -11.22 6.20
C ALA A 134 -14.01 -11.11 7.47
N ASN A 135 -14.49 -12.25 8.00
CA ASN A 135 -15.20 -12.27 9.28
C ASN A 135 -14.31 -11.77 10.42
N GLN A 136 -13.06 -12.21 10.48
CA GLN A 136 -12.11 -11.76 11.50
C GLN A 136 -11.85 -10.26 11.45
N LEU A 137 -11.73 -9.68 10.24
CA LEU A 137 -11.58 -8.24 10.05
C LEU A 137 -12.81 -7.47 10.54
N VAL A 138 -14.01 -7.93 10.19
CA VAL A 138 -15.26 -7.34 10.69
C VAL A 138 -15.35 -7.48 12.21
N ALA A 139 -15.07 -8.67 12.75
CA ALA A 139 -15.12 -8.94 14.18
C ALA A 139 -14.17 -8.02 14.97
N LYS A 140 -12.96 -7.83 14.48
CA LYS A 140 -11.97 -7.00 15.15
C LYS A 140 -12.44 -5.57 15.43
N TRP A 141 -13.30 -5.02 14.57
CA TRP A 141 -13.88 -3.70 14.78
C TRP A 141 -14.87 -3.65 15.96
N HIS A 142 -15.40 -4.79 16.39
CA HIS A 142 -16.50 -4.87 17.34
C HIS A 142 -16.14 -5.66 18.61
N LEU A 143 -14.87 -6.07 18.73
CA LEU A 143 -14.40 -6.84 19.87
C LEU A 143 -13.60 -5.99 20.85
N SER A 144 -13.69 -6.35 22.14
CA SER A 144 -12.83 -5.82 23.17
C SER A 144 -11.37 -6.17 22.88
N GLU A 145 -10.44 -5.36 23.40
CA GLU A 145 -9.02 -5.64 23.30
C GLU A 145 -8.67 -7.01 23.87
N GLY A 146 -7.90 -7.80 23.13
CA GLY A 146 -7.48 -9.15 23.51
C GLY A 146 -8.48 -10.26 23.21
N ALA A 147 -9.70 -9.94 22.74
CA ALA A 147 -10.65 -10.99 22.29
C ALA A 147 -10.21 -11.60 20.94
N ASP A 148 -10.51 -12.89 20.76
CA ASP A 148 -10.13 -13.64 19.58
C ASP A 148 -11.14 -13.42 18.43
N PRO A 149 -10.75 -12.76 17.34
CA PRO A 149 -11.63 -12.54 16.20
C PRO A 149 -11.95 -13.79 15.40
N LYS A 150 -11.26 -14.91 15.65
CA LYS A 150 -11.53 -16.22 15.01
C LYS A 150 -12.71 -16.95 15.65
N ASN A 151 -12.97 -16.65 16.92
CA ASN A 151 -14.02 -17.31 17.69
C ASN A 151 -14.75 -16.29 18.55
N VAL A 152 -15.67 -15.55 17.93
CA VAL A 152 -16.45 -14.51 18.59
C VAL A 152 -17.47 -15.19 19.54
N THR A 153 -17.37 -14.88 20.81
CA THR A 153 -18.31 -15.36 21.86
C THR A 153 -19.28 -14.28 22.32
N GLY A 154 -19.03 -13.04 21.91
CA GLY A 154 -19.85 -11.85 22.20
C GLY A 154 -19.18 -10.60 21.69
N TRP A 155 -19.96 -9.55 21.54
CA TRP A 155 -19.46 -8.25 21.08
C TRP A 155 -19.19 -7.32 22.28
N ASP A 156 -18.31 -6.34 22.08
CA ASP A 156 -18.17 -5.27 23.07
C ASP A 156 -19.30 -4.25 22.88
N GLU A 157 -20.31 -4.36 23.70
CA GLU A 157 -21.50 -3.48 23.66
C GLU A 157 -21.23 -2.10 24.26
N LYS A 158 -19.99 -1.85 24.73
CA LYS A 158 -19.67 -0.53 25.26
C LYS A 158 -19.73 0.51 24.16
N LEU A 159 -20.63 1.44 24.33
CA LEU A 159 -20.80 2.59 23.44
C LEU A 159 -19.44 3.28 23.13
N SER A 160 -18.51 3.27 24.08
CA SER A 160 -17.17 3.83 23.92
C SER A 160 -16.33 3.10 22.85
N VAL A 161 -16.51 1.79 22.63
CA VAL A 161 -15.79 1.04 21.59
C VAL A 161 -16.34 1.40 20.23
N ILE A 162 -17.66 1.36 20.06
CA ILE A 162 -18.33 1.75 18.83
C ILE A 162 -17.99 3.20 18.48
N MET A 163 -18.04 4.10 19.46
CA MET A 163 -17.66 5.50 19.27
C MET A 163 -16.19 5.67 18.89
N ASN A 164 -15.28 4.97 19.58
CA ASN A 164 -13.83 5.07 19.27
C ASN A 164 -13.48 4.58 17.89
N LEU A 165 -14.18 3.56 17.39
CA LEU A 165 -14.00 3.05 16.04
C LEU A 165 -14.53 4.02 15.00
N GLY A 166 -15.76 4.50 15.17
CA GLY A 166 -16.33 5.54 14.33
C GLY A 166 -15.50 6.83 14.34
N LEU A 167 -15.00 7.23 15.51
CA LEU A 167 -14.14 8.40 15.64
C LEU A 167 -12.82 8.30 14.88
N LYS A 168 -12.27 7.10 14.65
CA LYS A 168 -11.08 6.91 13.79
C LYS A 168 -11.38 7.22 12.31
N GLY A 169 -12.63 7.10 11.91
CA GLY A 169 -13.09 7.41 10.56
C GLY A 169 -13.46 8.87 10.32
N LEU A 170 -13.63 9.67 11.38
CA LEU A 170 -14.07 11.05 11.30
C LEU A 170 -12.91 12.03 11.32
N SER A 171 -13.03 13.12 10.57
CA SER A 171 -12.21 14.31 10.73
C SER A 171 -12.49 14.99 12.08
N GLU A 172 -11.63 15.91 12.53
CA GLU A 172 -11.86 16.67 13.76
C GLU A 172 -13.12 17.53 13.68
N GLU A 173 -13.41 18.10 12.51
CA GLU A 173 -14.62 18.90 12.28
C GLU A 173 -15.88 18.04 12.34
N GLU A 174 -15.84 16.84 11.71
CA GLU A 174 -16.95 15.86 11.79
C GLU A 174 -17.18 15.41 13.24
N ARG A 175 -16.09 15.17 14.02
CA ARG A 175 -16.18 14.83 15.45
C ARG A 175 -16.82 15.95 16.26
N ALA A 176 -16.36 17.19 16.07
CA ALA A 176 -16.89 18.35 16.78
C ALA A 176 -18.38 18.55 16.46
N ASN A 177 -18.77 18.44 15.20
CA ASN A 177 -20.14 18.55 14.76
C ASN A 177 -21.02 17.40 15.29
N ALA A 178 -20.51 16.18 15.29
CA ALA A 178 -21.24 15.02 15.83
C ALA A 178 -21.53 15.19 17.33
N ILE A 179 -20.55 15.69 18.11
CA ILE A 179 -20.70 15.97 19.53
C ILE A 179 -21.71 17.10 19.75
N ALA A 180 -21.64 18.17 18.94
CA ALA A 180 -22.51 19.34 19.10
C ALA A 180 -23.98 19.09 18.71
N THR A 181 -24.24 18.11 17.85
CA THR A 181 -25.60 17.83 17.30
C THR A 181 -26.34 16.70 18.00
N GLU A 182 -25.78 16.09 19.04
CA GLU A 182 -26.33 14.90 19.74
C GLU A 182 -26.54 13.67 18.80
N ASN A 183 -26.02 13.72 17.57
CA ASN A 183 -26.19 12.69 16.53
C ASN A 183 -24.94 11.77 16.41
N ILE A 184 -24.13 11.74 17.46
CA ILE A 184 -22.83 11.08 17.45
C ILE A 184 -22.92 9.59 17.06
N LEU A 185 -23.97 8.91 17.46
CA LEU A 185 -24.14 7.48 17.16
C LEU A 185 -24.35 7.21 15.67
N GLN A 186 -25.16 8.01 15.01
CA GLN A 186 -25.38 7.85 13.56
C GLN A 186 -24.11 8.21 12.79
N VAL A 187 -23.45 9.30 13.15
CA VAL A 187 -22.22 9.75 12.51
C VAL A 187 -21.08 8.74 12.71
N CYS A 188 -20.99 8.12 13.89
CA CYS A 188 -20.02 7.06 14.15
C CYS A 188 -20.34 5.78 13.36
N GLY A 189 -21.61 5.41 13.21
CA GLY A 189 -22.01 4.27 12.39
C GLY A 189 -21.70 4.47 10.90
N ASP A 190 -21.95 5.66 10.36
CA ASP A 190 -21.60 5.99 8.98
C ASP A 190 -20.08 5.95 8.76
N ALA A 191 -19.30 6.44 9.74
CA ALA A 191 -17.85 6.40 9.69
C ALA A 191 -17.30 4.97 9.79
N GLU A 192 -17.86 4.13 10.64
CA GLU A 192 -17.55 2.71 10.77
C GLU A 192 -17.81 1.99 9.44
N ASN A 193 -19.01 2.17 8.86
CA ASN A 193 -19.34 1.60 7.57
C ASN A 193 -18.35 2.01 6.49
N LYS A 194 -17.94 3.27 6.46
CA LYS A 194 -16.95 3.80 5.53
C LYS A 194 -15.57 3.17 5.76
N LEU A 195 -15.12 3.03 7.00
CA LEU A 195 -13.84 2.41 7.33
C LEU A 195 -13.80 0.93 6.91
N LEU A 196 -14.86 0.17 7.20
CA LEU A 196 -14.96 -1.23 6.77
C LEU A 196 -14.94 -1.33 5.24
N SER A 197 -15.64 -0.45 4.53
CA SER A 197 -15.65 -0.41 3.07
C SER A 197 -14.29 -0.04 2.45
N THR A 198 -13.38 0.54 3.24
CA THR A 198 -12.02 0.91 2.84
C THR A 198 -10.94 0.11 3.59
N THR A 199 -11.27 -1.10 4.01
CA THR A 199 -10.33 -2.02 4.66
C THR A 199 -9.71 -2.95 3.62
N TYR A 200 -8.38 -2.99 3.62
CA TYR A 200 -7.58 -3.74 2.66
C TYR A 200 -6.65 -4.73 3.37
N VAL A 201 -6.28 -5.79 2.65
CA VAL A 201 -5.20 -6.71 3.00
C VAL A 201 -4.16 -6.70 1.89
N CYS A 202 -2.91 -6.47 2.22
CA CYS A 202 -1.79 -6.50 1.28
C CYS A 202 -0.84 -7.64 1.65
N VAL A 203 -0.70 -8.62 0.77
CA VAL A 203 0.17 -9.78 0.97
C VAL A 203 1.43 -9.62 0.14
N ASN A 204 2.58 -9.61 0.80
CA ASN A 204 3.90 -9.44 0.19
C ASN A 204 4.59 -10.79 0.02
N ASN A 205 5.04 -11.09 -1.19
CA ASN A 205 5.87 -12.24 -1.51
C ASN A 205 7.26 -11.76 -1.91
N TYR A 206 8.27 -12.17 -1.13
CA TYR A 206 9.66 -11.80 -1.39
C TYR A 206 10.39 -12.87 -2.19
N ARG A 207 11.24 -12.42 -3.10
CA ARG A 207 12.13 -13.27 -3.89
C ARG A 207 13.48 -12.59 -4.03
N MET A 208 14.53 -13.40 -4.14
CA MET A 208 15.83 -12.91 -4.59
C MET A 208 15.88 -12.92 -6.12
N MET A 209 16.53 -11.92 -6.69
CA MET A 209 16.68 -11.73 -8.12
C MET A 209 18.14 -11.36 -8.42
N THR A 210 18.73 -11.99 -9.43
CA THR A 210 20.07 -11.61 -9.91
C THR A 210 20.02 -10.36 -10.79
N ALA A 211 21.18 -9.73 -11.00
CA ALA A 211 21.30 -8.62 -11.94
C ALA A 211 20.92 -9.02 -13.37
N GLN A 212 21.22 -10.25 -13.78
CA GLN A 212 20.83 -10.77 -15.10
C GLN A 212 19.33 -10.90 -15.24
N GLU A 213 18.61 -11.42 -14.23
CA GLU A 213 17.15 -11.53 -14.23
C GLU A 213 16.47 -10.15 -14.24
N LYS A 214 16.99 -9.19 -13.42
CA LYS A 214 16.51 -7.81 -13.42
C LYS A 214 16.62 -7.18 -14.80
N THR A 215 17.75 -7.36 -15.44
CA THR A 215 18.07 -6.91 -16.77
C THR A 215 17.14 -7.52 -17.83
N ALA A 216 17.06 -8.84 -17.86
CA ALA A 216 16.20 -9.53 -18.81
C ALA A 216 14.73 -9.10 -18.63
N THR A 217 14.30 -8.88 -17.39
CA THR A 217 12.95 -8.35 -17.11
C THR A 217 12.75 -6.95 -17.70
N ALA A 218 13.71 -6.05 -17.56
CA ALA A 218 13.63 -4.70 -18.15
C ALA A 218 13.58 -4.74 -19.68
N ILE A 219 14.40 -5.61 -20.32
CA ILE A 219 14.42 -5.83 -21.76
C ILE A 219 13.06 -6.39 -22.24
N ALA A 220 12.55 -7.43 -21.56
CA ALA A 220 11.28 -8.05 -21.93
C ALA A 220 10.12 -7.05 -21.81
N LEU A 221 10.07 -6.24 -20.77
CA LEU A 221 9.08 -5.16 -20.59
C LEU A 221 9.14 -4.15 -21.74
N ALA A 222 10.36 -3.73 -22.11
CA ALA A 222 10.54 -2.80 -23.21
C ALA A 222 10.13 -3.42 -24.56
N GLN A 223 10.47 -4.67 -24.82
CA GLN A 223 10.06 -5.40 -26.04
C GLN A 223 8.54 -5.54 -26.15
N VAL A 224 7.88 -5.88 -25.03
CA VAL A 224 6.40 -5.93 -24.98
C VAL A 224 5.80 -4.55 -25.25
N ALA A 225 6.35 -3.49 -24.63
CA ALA A 225 5.87 -2.12 -24.87
C ALA A 225 5.97 -1.75 -26.36
N LEU A 226 7.05 -2.13 -27.04
CA LEU A 226 7.26 -1.87 -28.46
C LEU A 226 6.20 -2.52 -29.38
N GLN A 227 5.61 -3.64 -28.96
CA GLN A 227 4.56 -4.30 -29.77
C GLN A 227 3.28 -3.48 -29.85
N PHE A 228 3.04 -2.58 -28.88
CA PHE A 228 1.88 -1.71 -28.81
C PHE A 228 2.14 -0.28 -29.28
N MET A 229 3.37 0.03 -29.73
CA MET A 229 3.72 1.38 -30.22
C MET A 229 3.46 1.55 -31.71
N PRO A 230 3.00 2.72 -32.19
CA PRO A 230 2.92 3.04 -33.60
C PRO A 230 4.32 3.13 -34.22
N GLY A 231 4.41 2.91 -35.56
CA GLY A 231 5.65 2.73 -36.31
C GLY A 231 6.81 3.69 -35.99
N PRO A 232 6.63 5.02 -36.02
CA PRO A 232 7.73 5.96 -35.74
C PRO A 232 8.24 5.87 -34.27
N ALA A 233 7.33 5.68 -33.30
CA ALA A 233 7.67 5.52 -31.88
C ALA A 233 8.36 4.17 -31.61
N LYS A 234 8.08 3.15 -32.43
CA LYS A 234 8.71 1.84 -32.35
C LYS A 234 10.21 1.89 -32.65
N ILE A 235 10.64 2.70 -33.61
CA ILE A 235 12.06 2.89 -33.96
C ILE A 235 12.81 3.56 -32.81
N ALA A 236 12.25 4.62 -32.21
CA ALA A 236 12.84 5.27 -31.05
C ALA A 236 12.89 4.34 -29.81
N GLY A 237 11.84 3.54 -29.63
CA GLY A 237 11.78 2.54 -28.56
C GLY A 237 12.80 1.42 -28.73
N GLN A 238 13.14 1.01 -29.95
CA GLN A 238 14.18 0.01 -30.21
C GLN A 238 15.56 0.50 -29.72
N ALA A 239 15.86 1.78 -29.91
CA ALA A 239 17.08 2.39 -29.37
C ALA A 239 17.10 2.35 -27.82
N ALA A 240 15.94 2.55 -27.17
CA ALA A 240 15.80 2.45 -25.72
C ALA A 240 16.05 1.00 -25.22
N VAL A 241 15.57 -0.02 -25.94
CA VAL A 241 15.86 -1.44 -25.63
C VAL A 241 17.36 -1.71 -25.73
N THR A 242 18.02 -1.24 -26.80
CA THR A 242 19.46 -1.39 -26.98
C THR A 242 20.24 -0.68 -25.87
N ALA A 243 19.81 0.53 -25.48
CA ALA A 243 20.41 1.24 -24.34
C ALA A 243 20.21 0.50 -23.01
N ALA A 244 19.03 -0.09 -22.80
CA ALA A 244 18.74 -0.92 -21.66
C ALA A 244 19.65 -2.19 -21.62
N GLN A 245 19.88 -2.83 -22.78
CA GLN A 245 20.81 -3.97 -22.88
C GLN A 245 22.23 -3.59 -22.49
N VAL A 246 22.73 -2.43 -22.95
CA VAL A 246 24.06 -1.92 -22.59
C VAL A 246 24.16 -1.54 -21.10
N ALA A 247 23.12 -0.90 -20.56
CA ALA A 247 23.06 -0.58 -19.13
C ALA A 247 23.02 -1.84 -18.27
N ALA A 248 22.40 -2.87 -18.76
CA ALA A 248 22.24 -4.18 -18.18
C ALA A 248 23.56 -4.91 -17.95
N GLU A 249 24.48 -4.86 -18.90
CA GLU A 249 25.81 -5.45 -18.79
C GLU A 249 26.61 -4.83 -17.63
N LYS A 250 26.25 -3.61 -17.20
CA LYS A 250 26.88 -2.90 -16.09
C LYS A 250 26.22 -3.17 -14.74
N THR A 251 24.99 -3.67 -14.73
CA THR A 251 24.26 -3.95 -13.50
C THR A 251 24.78 -5.24 -12.88
N LYS A 252 25.31 -5.16 -11.66
CA LYS A 252 25.84 -6.31 -10.92
C LYS A 252 25.10 -6.47 -9.59
N GLY A 253 25.10 -7.70 -9.08
CA GLY A 253 24.65 -7.98 -7.73
C GLY A 253 23.28 -8.63 -7.65
N TYR A 254 22.73 -8.57 -6.44
CA TYR A 254 21.47 -9.17 -6.05
C TYR A 254 20.45 -8.10 -5.68
N PHE A 255 19.19 -8.42 -5.90
CA PHE A 255 18.07 -7.55 -5.66
C PHE A 255 16.97 -8.30 -4.90
N VAL A 256 16.30 -7.63 -3.99
CA VAL A 256 15.04 -8.12 -3.43
C VAL A 256 13.91 -7.70 -4.35
N LYS A 257 13.12 -8.65 -4.81
CA LYS A 257 11.87 -8.43 -5.52
C LYS A 257 10.70 -8.67 -4.57
N THR A 258 9.75 -7.76 -4.56
CA THR A 258 8.49 -7.90 -3.80
C THR A 258 7.33 -7.92 -4.78
N ASN A 259 6.54 -9.01 -4.75
CA ASN A 259 5.23 -9.08 -5.37
C ASN A 259 4.19 -8.81 -4.28
N ALA A 260 3.42 -7.74 -4.44
CA ALA A 260 2.39 -7.35 -3.49
C ALA A 260 1.01 -7.56 -4.12
N TYR A 261 0.15 -8.33 -3.43
CA TYR A 261 -1.22 -8.64 -3.82
C TYR A 261 -2.17 -7.89 -2.91
N LEU A 262 -3.08 -7.12 -3.50
CA LEU A 262 -4.04 -6.29 -2.77
C LEU A 262 -5.42 -6.91 -2.81
N PHE A 263 -6.02 -7.05 -1.64
CA PHE A 263 -7.39 -7.50 -1.45
C PHE A 263 -8.16 -6.45 -0.67
N LYS A 264 -9.46 -6.37 -0.88
CA LYS A 264 -10.37 -5.43 -0.21
C LYS A 264 -11.49 -6.18 0.45
N LEU A 265 -11.89 -5.76 1.63
CA LEU A 265 -13.10 -6.27 2.27
C LEU A 265 -14.31 -5.92 1.40
N ASP A 266 -15.07 -6.94 0.99
CA ASP A 266 -16.34 -6.74 0.28
C ASP A 266 -17.40 -6.29 1.26
N TRP A 267 -17.51 -4.99 1.41
CA TRP A 267 -18.37 -4.33 2.39
C TRP A 267 -19.17 -3.21 1.75
N ASP A 268 -20.45 -3.17 2.07
CA ASP A 268 -21.41 -2.16 1.65
C ASP A 268 -22.49 -1.96 2.73
N GLN A 269 -23.41 -1.04 2.49
CA GLN A 269 -24.51 -0.74 3.41
C GLN A 269 -25.36 -1.97 3.73
N SER A 270 -25.62 -2.84 2.76
CA SER A 270 -26.43 -4.05 2.98
C SER A 270 -25.74 -5.02 3.94
N LYS A 271 -24.42 -5.15 3.86
CA LYS A 271 -23.62 -5.98 4.78
C LYS A 271 -23.52 -5.37 6.16
N PHE A 272 -23.43 -4.05 6.24
CA PHE A 272 -23.47 -3.31 7.48
C PHE A 272 -24.81 -3.53 8.20
N ASP A 273 -25.93 -3.31 7.51
CA ASP A 273 -27.27 -3.54 8.07
C ASP A 273 -27.46 -5.02 8.43
N GLY A 274 -27.00 -5.92 7.59
CA GLY A 274 -27.04 -7.37 7.82
C GLY A 274 -26.25 -7.80 9.05
N PHE A 275 -25.11 -7.14 9.33
CA PHE A 275 -24.32 -7.42 10.53
C PHE A 275 -25.13 -7.14 11.80
N TYR A 276 -25.68 -5.94 11.93
CA TYR A 276 -26.44 -5.55 13.11
C TYR A 276 -27.77 -6.30 13.24
N ASN A 277 -28.48 -6.54 12.15
CA ASN A 277 -29.79 -7.20 12.18
C ASN A 277 -29.70 -8.72 12.42
N ASN A 278 -28.65 -9.37 11.90
CA ASN A 278 -28.61 -10.85 11.86
C ASN A 278 -27.56 -11.45 12.79
N TYR A 279 -26.48 -10.72 13.10
CA TYR A 279 -25.31 -11.28 13.78
C TYR A 279 -24.98 -10.62 15.12
N TRP A 280 -25.39 -9.37 15.35
CA TRP A 280 -25.07 -8.65 16.59
C TRP A 280 -25.49 -9.43 17.85
N ASN A 281 -26.67 -10.04 17.84
CA ASN A 281 -27.16 -10.86 18.93
C ASN A 281 -26.91 -12.37 18.74
N LYS A 282 -26.12 -12.77 17.73
CA LYS A 282 -25.90 -14.18 17.35
C LYS A 282 -24.46 -14.40 16.89
N PRO A 283 -23.47 -14.29 17.82
CA PRO A 283 -22.06 -14.43 17.46
C PRO A 283 -21.74 -15.79 16.83
N ASP A 284 -22.38 -16.89 17.27
CA ASP A 284 -22.18 -18.21 16.68
C ASP A 284 -22.60 -18.27 15.21
N ALA A 285 -23.69 -17.60 14.85
CA ALA A 285 -24.13 -17.50 13.46
C ALA A 285 -23.15 -16.66 12.62
N PHE A 286 -22.52 -15.63 13.22
CA PHE A 286 -21.49 -14.86 12.57
C PHE A 286 -20.23 -15.69 12.30
N ASN A 287 -19.75 -16.48 13.26
CA ASN A 287 -18.57 -17.33 13.12
C ASN A 287 -18.68 -18.31 11.95
N THR A 288 -19.89 -18.79 11.66
CA THR A 288 -20.16 -19.74 10.57
C THR A 288 -20.56 -19.08 9.26
N SER A 289 -20.86 -17.78 9.26
CA SER A 289 -21.33 -17.05 8.09
C SER A 289 -20.32 -17.03 6.94
N ALA A 290 -20.81 -17.19 5.72
CA ALA A 290 -20.07 -17.01 4.48
C ALA A 290 -20.36 -15.67 3.78
N ASN A 291 -21.08 -14.75 4.47
CA ASN A 291 -21.53 -13.48 3.88
C ASN A 291 -20.42 -12.45 3.71
N TYR A 292 -19.30 -12.64 4.44
CA TYR A 292 -18.17 -11.72 4.38
C TYR A 292 -17.04 -12.35 3.60
N GLN A 293 -16.50 -11.61 2.65
CA GLN A 293 -15.44 -12.08 1.75
C GLN A 293 -14.44 -10.96 1.47
N LEU A 294 -13.25 -11.34 1.07
CA LEU A 294 -12.28 -10.44 0.45
C LEU A 294 -12.42 -10.54 -1.06
N LYS A 295 -12.20 -9.42 -1.76
CA LYS A 295 -12.12 -9.35 -3.22
C LYS A 295 -10.71 -8.97 -3.63
N TYR A 296 -10.20 -9.63 -4.65
CA TYR A 296 -8.92 -9.25 -5.25
C TYR A 296 -9.05 -7.91 -5.96
N VAL A 297 -8.15 -6.97 -5.66
CA VAL A 297 -8.10 -5.65 -6.30
C VAL A 297 -7.04 -5.63 -7.37
N GLY A 298 -5.85 -6.20 -7.09
CA GLY A 298 -4.78 -6.21 -8.03
C GLY A 298 -3.42 -6.51 -7.42
N LYS A 299 -2.37 -6.31 -8.22
CA LYS A 299 -0.98 -6.61 -7.84
C LYS A 299 -0.01 -5.52 -8.26
N SER A 300 1.15 -5.54 -7.64
CA SER A 300 2.33 -4.82 -8.11
C SER A 300 3.58 -5.68 -7.88
N SER A 301 4.62 -5.40 -8.65
CA SER A 301 5.92 -6.06 -8.51
C SER A 301 7.00 -5.00 -8.62
N LYS A 302 7.90 -4.95 -7.62
CA LYS A 302 9.03 -4.03 -7.57
C LYS A 302 10.26 -4.73 -7.04
N SER A 303 11.44 -4.21 -7.40
CA SER A 303 12.72 -4.71 -6.90
C SER A 303 13.62 -3.56 -6.46
N ALA A 304 14.45 -3.82 -5.45
CA ALA A 304 15.46 -2.89 -4.98
C ALA A 304 16.79 -3.62 -4.71
N GLY A 305 17.91 -2.91 -4.82
CA GLY A 305 19.25 -3.46 -4.65
C GLY A 305 19.47 -4.01 -3.24
N ALA A 306 20.04 -5.22 -3.17
CA ALA A 306 20.39 -5.90 -1.93
C ALA A 306 21.92 -5.97 -1.70
N GLY A 307 22.73 -6.17 -2.76
CA GLY A 307 24.17 -6.23 -2.62
C GLY A 307 24.88 -6.71 -3.89
N MET A 308 26.17 -6.40 -4.00
CA MET A 308 27.00 -6.84 -5.13
C MET A 308 27.26 -8.34 -5.11
N THR A 309 27.40 -8.92 -3.93
CA THR A 309 27.58 -10.36 -3.71
C THR A 309 26.87 -10.79 -2.44
N MET A 310 26.43 -12.05 -2.37
CA MET A 310 25.83 -12.63 -1.14
C MET A 310 26.88 -12.87 -0.03
N LYS A 311 28.14 -12.59 -0.28
CA LYS A 311 29.25 -12.71 0.69
C LYS A 311 29.81 -11.36 1.13
N ALA A 312 29.11 -10.25 0.80
CA ALA A 312 29.54 -8.92 1.23
C ALA A 312 29.49 -8.78 2.76
N ALA A 313 30.43 -8.04 3.34
CA ALA A 313 30.53 -7.86 4.80
C ALA A 313 29.25 -7.27 5.43
N LYS A 314 28.44 -6.54 4.64
CA LYS A 314 27.19 -5.90 5.07
C LYS A 314 25.96 -6.46 4.34
N VAL A 315 25.99 -7.74 3.96
CA VAL A 315 24.92 -8.35 3.17
C VAL A 315 23.56 -8.27 3.88
N ASP A 316 23.52 -8.43 5.20
CA ASP A 316 22.30 -8.38 5.99
C ASP A 316 21.68 -6.96 5.96
N GLU A 317 22.50 -5.93 6.18
CA GLU A 317 22.06 -4.53 6.13
C GLU A 317 21.55 -4.16 4.73
N LEU A 318 22.26 -4.60 3.69
CA LEU A 318 21.90 -4.36 2.30
C LEU A 318 20.62 -5.10 1.91
N THR A 319 20.47 -6.36 2.35
CA THR A 319 19.25 -7.16 2.11
C THR A 319 18.05 -6.57 2.83
N ALA A 320 18.20 -6.17 4.09
CA ALA A 320 17.15 -5.50 4.86
C ALA A 320 16.70 -4.19 4.18
N ARG A 321 17.65 -3.34 3.77
CA ARG A 321 17.37 -2.11 3.03
C ARG A 321 16.67 -2.39 1.70
N GLY A 322 17.14 -3.40 0.96
CA GLY A 322 16.52 -3.84 -0.29
C GLY A 322 15.08 -4.31 -0.08
N ALA A 323 14.80 -5.09 0.97
CA ALA A 323 13.48 -5.57 1.31
C ALA A 323 12.52 -4.41 1.65
N LEU A 324 12.97 -3.45 2.47
CA LEU A 324 12.17 -2.27 2.83
C LEU A 324 11.85 -1.42 1.60
N ARG A 325 12.86 -1.10 0.78
CA ARG A 325 12.69 -0.31 -0.45
C ARG A 325 11.77 -0.99 -1.47
N ALA A 326 11.94 -2.31 -1.67
CA ALA A 326 11.10 -3.07 -2.59
C ALA A 326 9.64 -3.13 -2.11
N THR A 327 9.43 -3.28 -0.79
CA THR A 327 8.09 -3.27 -0.19
C THR A 327 7.42 -1.91 -0.35
N ASP A 328 8.11 -0.81 -0.03
CA ASP A 328 7.59 0.55 -0.21
C ASP A 328 7.25 0.83 -1.66
N ALA A 329 8.15 0.46 -2.59
CA ALA A 329 7.93 0.68 -4.01
C ALA A 329 6.75 -0.15 -4.56
N ALA A 330 6.58 -1.40 -4.08
CA ALA A 330 5.45 -2.25 -4.45
C ALA A 330 4.13 -1.69 -3.90
N PHE A 331 4.13 -1.26 -2.65
CA PHE A 331 2.96 -0.64 -2.02
C PHE A 331 2.57 0.67 -2.71
N ALA A 332 3.53 1.54 -2.98
CA ALA A 332 3.31 2.79 -3.70
C ALA A 332 2.81 2.57 -5.14
N ALA A 333 3.28 1.50 -5.81
CA ALA A 333 2.77 1.14 -7.12
C ALA A 333 1.30 0.67 -7.08
N LEU A 334 0.88 -0.04 -6.01
CA LEU A 334 -0.54 -0.35 -5.79
C LEU A 334 -1.38 0.93 -5.65
N GLN A 335 -0.91 1.90 -4.85
CA GLN A 335 -1.58 3.20 -4.71
C GLN A 335 -1.68 3.96 -6.04
N ARG A 336 -0.64 3.89 -6.87
CA ARG A 336 -0.62 4.55 -8.18
C ARG A 336 -1.56 3.89 -9.18
N ASN A 337 -1.62 2.56 -9.19
CA ASN A 337 -2.35 1.78 -10.19
C ASN A 337 -3.86 1.68 -9.88
N TYR A 338 -4.22 1.61 -8.61
CA TYR A 338 -5.61 1.36 -8.17
C TYR A 338 -6.17 2.60 -7.47
N GLU A 339 -7.11 3.28 -8.14
CA GLU A 339 -7.65 4.57 -7.70
C GLU A 339 -8.33 4.49 -6.33
N GLU A 340 -9.05 3.41 -6.07
CA GLU A 340 -9.73 3.18 -4.81
C GLU A 340 -8.77 3.02 -3.61
N PHE A 341 -7.51 2.68 -3.88
CA PHE A 341 -6.46 2.51 -2.88
C PHE A 341 -5.56 3.74 -2.72
N ARG A 342 -5.76 4.81 -3.51
CA ARG A 342 -4.95 6.03 -3.41
C ARG A 342 -5.28 6.80 -2.16
N PRO A 343 -4.29 7.11 -1.30
CA PRO A 343 -4.51 7.98 -0.16
C PRO A 343 -4.66 9.43 -0.61
N MET A 344 -5.32 10.21 0.21
CA MET A 344 -5.20 11.66 0.22
C MET A 344 -4.08 12.06 1.19
N CYS A 345 -3.42 13.18 0.93
CA CYS A 345 -2.45 13.78 1.84
C CYS A 345 -2.64 15.29 1.90
N SER A 346 -2.20 15.89 2.99
CA SER A 346 -2.32 17.32 3.22
C SER A 346 -1.39 18.12 2.33
N LEU A 347 -1.87 19.24 1.83
CA LEU A 347 -1.11 20.27 1.13
C LEU A 347 -0.76 21.37 2.12
N HIS A 348 0.50 21.79 2.11
CA HIS A 348 1.01 22.83 3.00
C HIS A 348 1.59 23.99 2.19
N VAL A 349 1.76 25.12 2.87
CA VAL A 349 2.42 26.30 2.30
C VAL A 349 3.65 26.65 3.16
N GLU A 350 4.84 26.57 2.57
CA GLU A 350 6.09 26.92 3.22
C GLU A 350 6.91 27.83 2.28
N ASP A 351 7.40 28.94 2.77
CA ASP A 351 8.17 29.95 2.00
C ASP A 351 7.50 30.37 0.68
N GLY A 352 6.16 30.47 0.68
CA GLY A 352 5.38 30.84 -0.49
C GLY A 352 5.31 29.76 -1.58
N LYS A 353 5.65 28.52 -1.25
CA LYS A 353 5.56 27.34 -2.11
C LYS A 353 4.52 26.36 -1.59
N LEU A 354 3.91 25.62 -2.50
CA LEU A 354 3.09 24.46 -2.17
C LEU A 354 4.00 23.27 -1.94
N ILE A 355 3.81 22.57 -0.81
CA ILE A 355 4.60 21.40 -0.42
C ILE A 355 3.71 20.26 0.10
N ALA A 356 4.26 19.04 0.09
CA ALA A 356 3.66 17.90 0.77
C ALA A 356 4.75 16.94 1.29
N TYR A 357 4.48 16.29 2.43
CA TYR A 357 5.38 15.31 3.06
C TYR A 357 5.22 13.91 2.44
N ILE A 358 5.42 13.84 1.13
CA ILE A 358 5.44 12.62 0.30
C ILE A 358 6.67 12.69 -0.61
N GLY A 359 7.18 11.56 -1.07
CA GLY A 359 8.40 11.55 -1.87
C GLY A 359 8.61 10.29 -2.70
N LYS A 360 9.86 9.92 -2.92
CA LYS A 360 10.22 8.72 -3.69
C LYS A 360 9.66 7.43 -3.08
N LYS A 361 9.57 7.34 -1.75
CA LYS A 361 8.95 6.19 -1.06
C LYS A 361 7.51 5.95 -1.53
N GLU A 362 6.76 7.02 -1.80
CA GLU A 362 5.41 6.99 -2.36
C GLU A 362 5.41 6.96 -3.91
N SER A 363 6.54 6.63 -4.54
CA SER A 363 6.74 6.61 -6.00
C SER A 363 6.41 7.95 -6.68
N ILE A 364 6.60 9.07 -5.98
CA ILE A 364 6.39 10.40 -6.56
C ILE A 364 7.52 10.70 -7.54
N LYS A 365 7.16 11.27 -8.68
CA LYS A 365 8.07 11.63 -9.76
C LYS A 365 7.93 13.11 -10.12
N ALA A 366 9.02 13.69 -10.62
CA ALA A 366 8.99 15.01 -11.20
C ALA A 366 7.90 15.09 -12.30
N GLY A 367 7.09 16.13 -12.25
CA GLY A 367 6.01 16.34 -13.19
C GLY A 367 4.71 15.57 -12.91
N ASP A 368 4.63 14.75 -11.86
CA ASP A 368 3.37 14.14 -11.43
C ASP A 368 2.32 15.22 -11.12
N LYS A 369 1.07 14.93 -11.48
CA LYS A 369 -0.06 15.82 -11.25
C LYS A 369 -0.87 15.34 -10.06
N PHE A 370 -1.37 16.29 -9.27
CA PHE A 370 -2.23 16.02 -8.11
C PHE A 370 -3.51 16.83 -8.23
N ASN A 371 -4.64 16.17 -8.05
CA ASN A 371 -5.93 16.84 -7.87
C ASN A 371 -5.99 17.42 -6.46
N VAL A 372 -6.46 18.67 -6.36
CA VAL A 372 -6.58 19.41 -5.10
C VAL A 372 -8.03 19.46 -4.67
N PHE A 373 -8.29 19.15 -3.41
CA PHE A 373 -9.61 19.07 -2.83
C PHE A 373 -9.74 19.98 -1.61
N ILE A 374 -10.93 20.53 -1.42
CA ILE A 374 -11.34 21.23 -0.20
C ILE A 374 -12.55 20.54 0.40
N PRO A 375 -12.74 20.57 1.73
CA PRO A 375 -13.97 20.11 2.34
C PRO A 375 -15.11 21.07 1.99
N GLU A 376 -16.28 20.52 1.65
CA GLU A 376 -17.52 21.24 1.41
C GLU A 376 -18.63 20.58 2.23
N GLU A 377 -19.28 21.34 3.11
CA GLU A 377 -20.37 20.82 3.90
C GLU A 377 -21.61 20.63 3.01
N GLY A 378 -22.11 19.39 2.94
CA GLY A 378 -23.35 19.04 2.25
C GLY A 378 -24.60 19.53 3.00
N LYS A 379 -25.75 19.55 2.33
CA LYS A 379 -27.05 19.90 2.94
C LYS A 379 -27.45 18.97 4.10
N ASP A 380 -26.91 17.77 4.09
CA ASP A 380 -27.06 16.71 5.10
C ASP A 380 -26.00 16.80 6.23
N LYS A 381 -25.24 17.90 6.29
CA LYS A 381 -24.11 18.12 7.21
C LYS A 381 -22.95 17.12 7.02
N THR A 382 -22.96 16.32 5.97
CA THR A 382 -21.80 15.48 5.61
C THR A 382 -20.72 16.31 4.93
N ILE A 383 -19.45 16.02 5.22
CA ILE A 383 -18.33 16.66 4.54
C ILE A 383 -18.02 15.90 3.25
N LYS A 384 -18.10 16.60 2.13
CA LYS A 384 -17.73 16.11 0.80
C LYS A 384 -16.47 16.81 0.32
N TRP A 385 -15.59 16.06 -0.32
CA TRP A 385 -14.36 16.60 -0.89
C TRP A 385 -14.60 17.08 -2.31
N LYS A 386 -14.53 18.41 -2.49
CA LYS A 386 -14.71 19.05 -3.80
C LYS A 386 -13.38 19.33 -4.45
N GLN A 387 -13.17 18.82 -5.66
CA GLN A 387 -11.98 19.14 -6.44
C GLN A 387 -12.03 20.60 -6.90
N VAL A 388 -10.97 21.36 -6.59
CA VAL A 388 -10.85 22.79 -6.89
C VAL A 388 -9.74 23.13 -7.87
N GLY A 389 -8.90 22.17 -8.20
CA GLY A 389 -7.80 22.36 -9.14
C GLY A 389 -6.89 21.14 -9.26
N THR A 390 -5.78 21.37 -9.94
CA THR A 390 -4.69 20.40 -10.11
C THR A 390 -3.36 21.14 -9.99
N ILE A 391 -2.39 20.53 -9.32
CA ILE A 391 -1.03 21.03 -9.17
C ILE A 391 -0.03 20.00 -9.70
N LYS A 392 1.19 20.43 -10.01
CA LYS A 392 2.22 19.60 -10.62
C LYS A 392 3.49 19.62 -9.79
N VAL A 393 4.11 18.45 -9.58
CA VAL A 393 5.41 18.32 -8.90
C VAL A 393 6.50 19.05 -9.72
N ASP A 394 7.31 19.86 -9.04
CA ASP A 394 8.44 20.56 -9.64
C ASP A 394 9.50 19.57 -10.16
N LYS A 395 10.24 19.97 -11.19
CA LYS A 395 11.26 19.13 -11.83
C LYS A 395 12.35 18.66 -10.86
N ASN A 396 12.74 19.52 -9.92
CA ASN A 396 13.77 19.26 -8.92
C ASN A 396 13.17 19.21 -7.51
N GLY A 397 11.84 19.08 -7.41
CA GLY A 397 11.10 19.20 -6.16
C GLY A 397 10.78 17.89 -5.47
N VAL A 398 11.24 16.75 -5.97
CA VAL A 398 10.92 15.44 -5.36
C VAL A 398 11.83 15.18 -4.16
N TRP A 399 11.22 15.00 -2.99
CA TRP A 399 11.93 14.58 -1.79
C TRP A 399 12.33 13.10 -1.88
N ASP A 400 13.61 12.80 -1.56
CA ASP A 400 14.03 11.42 -1.36
C ASP A 400 13.87 11.01 0.11
N ASN A 401 12.73 10.41 0.42
CA ASN A 401 12.39 9.83 1.71
C ASN A 401 12.53 8.29 1.70
N SER A 402 13.27 7.73 0.74
CA SER A 402 13.53 6.29 0.66
C SER A 402 14.35 5.81 1.85
N GLU A 403 14.23 4.54 2.21
CA GLU A 403 15.04 3.92 3.27
C GLU A 403 16.54 4.08 2.98
N GLY A 404 17.28 4.69 3.92
CA GLY A 404 18.71 4.94 3.77
C GLY A 404 19.06 5.91 2.63
N ALA A 405 18.17 6.85 2.27
CA ALA A 405 18.45 7.91 1.31
C ALA A 405 19.70 8.71 1.72
N GLY A 406 20.59 8.95 0.76
CA GLY A 406 21.86 9.66 0.99
C GLY A 406 22.93 8.84 1.74
N GLN A 407 22.65 7.60 2.14
CA GLN A 407 23.63 6.71 2.77
C GLN A 407 24.30 5.82 1.73
N THR A 408 25.64 5.89 1.65
CA THR A 408 26.43 4.97 0.86
C THR A 408 26.81 3.78 1.73
N ILE A 409 26.49 2.56 1.28
CA ILE A 409 26.91 1.31 1.93
C ILE A 409 27.79 0.57 0.95
N ASP A 410 29.02 0.24 1.39
CA ASP A 410 29.95 -0.54 0.56
C ASP A 410 29.35 -1.90 0.19
N GLY A 411 29.46 -2.25 -1.09
CA GLY A 411 28.91 -3.50 -1.61
C GLY A 411 27.44 -3.44 -2.01
N ALA A 412 26.81 -2.25 -2.01
CA ALA A 412 25.46 -2.08 -2.52
C ALA A 412 25.37 -2.35 -4.03
N ALA A 413 24.30 -3.00 -4.47
CA ALA A 413 23.97 -3.09 -5.88
C ALA A 413 23.42 -1.73 -6.36
N GLU A 414 23.86 -1.30 -7.53
CA GLU A 414 23.36 -0.06 -8.13
C GLU A 414 21.93 -0.26 -8.65
N ASP A 415 21.01 0.52 -8.16
CA ASP A 415 19.67 0.66 -8.74
C ASP A 415 19.67 1.70 -9.86
N ALA A 416 19.09 1.36 -11.00
CA ALA A 416 18.96 2.31 -12.12
C ALA A 416 18.13 3.54 -11.74
N ASP A 417 17.22 3.38 -10.79
CA ASP A 417 16.33 4.44 -10.29
C ASP A 417 17.06 5.42 -9.33
N ASP A 418 18.23 5.06 -8.79
CA ASP A 418 19.05 5.94 -7.92
C ASP A 418 19.88 6.97 -8.71
N LYS A 419 19.84 6.94 -10.04
CA LYS A 419 20.63 7.85 -10.91
C LYS A 419 20.00 9.21 -11.17
N ASP A 420 18.72 9.40 -10.80
CA ASP A 420 18.13 10.73 -10.81
C ASP A 420 18.88 11.61 -9.79
N GLU A 421 19.26 12.83 -10.18
CA GLU A 421 19.89 13.81 -9.28
C GLU A 421 19.05 13.95 -8.02
N VAL A 422 19.50 13.27 -6.96
CA VAL A 422 18.77 13.20 -5.70
C VAL A 422 19.03 14.47 -4.93
N ASN A 423 18.02 15.29 -4.76
CA ASN A 423 18.10 16.41 -3.84
C ASN A 423 17.85 15.93 -2.41
N THR A 424 18.85 15.34 -1.78
CA THR A 424 18.83 14.88 -0.38
C THR A 424 18.63 16.04 0.63
N ALA A 425 18.71 17.28 0.18
CA ALA A 425 18.48 18.47 1.02
C ALA A 425 16.99 18.75 1.26
N LEU A 426 16.08 18.22 0.42
CA LEU A 426 14.65 18.42 0.60
C LEU A 426 14.11 17.54 1.73
N LYS A 427 13.20 18.10 2.53
CA LYS A 427 12.45 17.39 3.58
C LYS A 427 10.97 17.18 3.22
N TYR A 428 10.57 17.61 2.03
CA TYR A 428 9.23 17.54 1.47
C TYR A 428 9.29 17.66 -0.06
N THR A 429 8.25 17.21 -0.73
CA THR A 429 8.09 17.43 -2.17
C THR A 429 7.51 18.81 -2.43
N VAL A 430 8.09 19.52 -3.38
CA VAL A 430 7.70 20.89 -3.80
C VAL A 430 6.90 20.81 -5.09
N PHE A 431 5.85 21.62 -5.20
CA PHE A 431 5.05 21.77 -6.41
C PHE A 431 5.46 23.03 -7.19
N ALA A 432 5.37 22.95 -8.53
CA ALA A 432 5.70 24.07 -9.43
C ALA A 432 4.66 25.20 -9.37
N ASP A 433 3.44 24.87 -8.95
CA ASP A 433 2.35 25.84 -8.82
C ASP A 433 2.51 26.70 -7.56
N LYS A 434 1.97 27.93 -7.61
CA LYS A 434 1.99 28.85 -6.47
C LYS A 434 0.69 28.75 -5.65
N PRO A 435 0.75 29.03 -4.35
CA PRO A 435 -0.45 29.19 -3.54
C PRO A 435 -1.41 30.22 -4.13
N SER A 436 -2.70 29.98 -3.98
CA SER A 436 -3.78 30.88 -4.41
C SER A 436 -4.89 30.94 -3.37
N LYS A 437 -5.90 31.78 -3.57
CA LYS A 437 -7.08 31.85 -2.66
C LYS A 437 -7.83 30.53 -2.52
N LYS A 438 -7.71 29.61 -3.52
CA LYS A 438 -8.41 28.33 -3.54
C LYS A 438 -7.51 27.13 -3.27
N ILE A 439 -6.21 27.28 -3.45
CA ILE A 439 -5.21 26.21 -3.34
C ILE A 439 -4.11 26.68 -2.39
N GLY A 440 -4.03 26.07 -1.23
CA GLY A 440 -3.09 26.42 -0.20
C GLY A 440 -3.19 25.54 1.02
N GLU A 441 -2.84 26.09 2.16
CA GLU A 441 -2.90 25.41 3.45
C GLU A 441 -4.28 24.84 3.73
N GLY A 442 -4.34 23.61 4.25
CA GLY A 442 -5.59 22.91 4.60
C GLY A 442 -6.31 22.25 3.42
N CYS A 443 -5.81 22.38 2.18
CA CYS A 443 -6.27 21.56 1.08
C CYS A 443 -5.73 20.13 1.21
N MET A 444 -6.48 19.16 0.66
CA MET A 444 -6.01 17.79 0.49
C MET A 444 -5.65 17.54 -0.98
N ILE A 445 -4.65 16.71 -1.22
CA ILE A 445 -4.24 16.33 -2.56
C ILE A 445 -4.26 14.83 -2.75
N ARG A 446 -4.55 14.40 -3.96
CA ARG A 446 -4.50 12.99 -4.38
C ARG A 446 -3.88 12.90 -5.78
N LEU A 447 -2.98 11.96 -5.97
CA LEU A 447 -2.34 11.71 -7.27
C LEU A 447 -3.40 11.58 -8.37
N ALA A 448 -3.28 12.39 -9.43
CA ALA A 448 -4.16 12.30 -10.59
C ALA A 448 -3.82 11.04 -11.43
N LYS A 449 -4.75 10.68 -12.31
CA LYS A 449 -4.51 9.60 -13.30
C LYS A 449 -3.49 10.03 -14.34
#